data_de5cd5c8f4e1d91437cfc39878c607aa
#
_entry.id   de5cd5c8f4e1d91437cfc39878c607aa
#
_cell.length_a   1.000
_cell.length_b   1.000
_cell.length_c   1.000
_cell.angle_alpha   90.00
_cell.angle_beta   90.00
_cell.angle_gamma   90.00
#
_symmetry.space_group_name_H-M   'P 1'
#
loop_
_entity.id
_entity.type
_entity.pdbx_description
1 polymer ?
#
loop_
_entity_poly.entity_id
_entity_poly.type
_entity_poly.pdbx_seq_one_letter_code
_entity_poly.pdbx_strand_id
1 'polypeptide(L)'
;MTYCTILQELRDEPANEARVRAGSALAARFGAELVGIHVAALPTVPVGLGEASAYIDAEIIGAQREANKAIQERVREAFERSRDPAVPGRTLLIEDVYGTALAEAARTADLTILGPAHAEGESLLNPPPADEVLVQAGGPVLVLPPGPASLPPGRAVIGWNGSRQAARALKDALPLLAAAREVVVLTLGEDMSGSIEAAARMLGRHEVRAHVESRPEQGPTGRQLLAVAAELGADLLVVGAYSHSRLREAVFGGTTQEILAEAKLPVLFGY
;
A
#
# COMPACT_ATOMS: atom_id res chain seq x y z
N MET A 1 3.84 17.18 10.88
CA MET A 1 4.52 15.95 10.44
C MET A 1 4.48 15.92 8.91
N THR A 2 5.54 15.47 8.26
CA THR A 2 5.61 15.32 6.79
C THR A 2 6.29 13.98 6.49
N TYR A 3 6.10 13.44 5.31
CA TYR A 3 6.89 12.31 4.83
C TYR A 3 8.22 12.84 4.29
N CYS A 4 9.33 12.24 4.70
CA CYS A 4 10.68 12.58 4.23
C CYS A 4 11.24 11.51 3.29
N THR A 5 10.80 10.26 3.46
CA THR A 5 11.16 9.12 2.62
C THR A 5 9.91 8.35 2.22
N ILE A 6 9.71 8.22 0.93
CA ILE A 6 8.61 7.42 0.35
C ILE A 6 9.24 6.22 -0.34
N LEU A 7 8.95 5.01 0.18
CA LEU A 7 9.32 3.76 -0.47
C LEU A 7 8.23 3.38 -1.46
N GLN A 8 8.60 3.01 -2.67
CA GLN A 8 7.66 2.62 -3.70
C GLN A 8 8.05 1.31 -4.36
N GLU A 9 7.13 0.36 -4.33
CA GLU A 9 7.25 -0.89 -5.04
C GLU A 9 7.30 -0.68 -6.56
N LEU A 10 8.29 -1.32 -7.19
CA LEU A 10 8.47 -1.35 -8.64
C LEU A 10 8.20 -2.75 -9.16
N ARG A 11 7.29 -2.86 -10.13
CA ARG A 11 6.95 -4.11 -10.82
C ARG A 11 7.13 -3.95 -12.33
N ASP A 12 7.46 -5.06 -13.01
CA ASP A 12 7.51 -5.11 -14.48
C ASP A 12 6.09 -5.31 -15.04
N GLU A 13 5.27 -4.27 -14.92
CA GLU A 13 3.86 -4.26 -15.32
C GLU A 13 3.44 -2.89 -15.90
N PRO A 14 2.39 -2.82 -16.73
CA PRO A 14 1.96 -1.56 -17.37
C PRO A 14 1.59 -0.46 -16.36
N ALA A 15 1.04 -0.81 -15.20
CA ALA A 15 0.61 0.15 -14.17
C ALA A 15 1.79 0.80 -13.41
N ASN A 16 3.01 0.24 -13.50
CA ASN A 16 4.17 0.70 -12.75
C ASN A 16 4.49 2.18 -13.01
N GLU A 17 4.50 2.63 -14.26
CA GLU A 17 4.81 4.03 -14.59
C GLU A 17 3.78 5.02 -14.00
N ALA A 18 2.48 4.68 -14.04
CA ALA A 18 1.45 5.52 -13.44
C ALA A 18 1.63 5.62 -11.92
N ARG A 19 2.00 4.51 -11.27
CA ARG A 19 2.30 4.44 -9.85
C ARG A 19 3.55 5.27 -9.49
N VAL A 20 4.61 5.20 -10.29
CA VAL A 20 5.81 6.04 -10.11
C VAL A 20 5.48 7.52 -10.22
N ARG A 21 4.67 7.91 -11.20
CA ARG A 21 4.22 9.32 -11.31
C ARG A 21 3.43 9.78 -10.08
N ALA A 22 2.55 8.94 -9.54
CA ALA A 22 1.80 9.25 -8.32
C ALA A 22 2.71 9.39 -7.10
N GLY A 23 3.65 8.47 -6.89
CA GLY A 23 4.64 8.56 -5.82
C GLY A 23 5.57 9.76 -5.96
N SER A 24 6.00 10.08 -7.19
CA SER A 24 6.80 11.25 -7.50
C SER A 24 6.07 12.57 -7.20
N ALA A 25 4.77 12.65 -7.52
CA ALA A 25 3.96 13.81 -7.19
C ALA A 25 3.82 14.01 -5.66
N LEU A 26 3.66 12.92 -4.89
CA LEU A 26 3.67 12.98 -3.43
C LEU A 26 5.05 13.41 -2.90
N ALA A 27 6.12 12.83 -3.40
CA ALA A 27 7.48 13.18 -2.99
C ALA A 27 7.78 14.66 -3.27
N ALA A 28 7.42 15.16 -4.44
CA ALA A 28 7.53 16.59 -4.77
C ALA A 28 6.73 17.47 -3.79
N ARG A 29 5.51 17.06 -3.46
CA ARG A 29 4.62 17.80 -2.55
C ARG A 29 5.18 17.93 -1.13
N PHE A 30 5.86 16.88 -0.64
CA PHE A 30 6.38 16.82 0.72
C PHE A 30 7.88 17.15 0.83
N GLY A 31 8.57 17.33 -0.30
CA GLY A 31 10.03 17.47 -0.32
C GLY A 31 10.75 16.18 0.08
N ALA A 32 10.15 15.03 -0.20
CA ALA A 32 10.63 13.72 0.17
C ALA A 32 11.58 13.12 -0.87
N GLU A 33 12.44 12.19 -0.43
CA GLU A 33 13.13 11.25 -1.32
C GLU A 33 12.15 10.15 -1.76
N LEU A 34 12.13 9.81 -3.06
CA LEU A 34 11.41 8.66 -3.61
C LEU A 34 12.36 7.49 -3.81
N VAL A 35 12.20 6.42 -3.04
CA VAL A 35 13.01 5.20 -3.12
C VAL A 35 12.19 4.12 -3.84
N GLY A 36 12.55 3.81 -5.08
CA GLY A 36 11.95 2.70 -5.81
C GLY A 36 12.58 1.38 -5.40
N ILE A 37 11.78 0.38 -5.02
CA ILE A 37 12.27 -0.95 -4.68
C ILE A 37 11.70 -2.00 -5.62
N HIS A 38 12.57 -2.80 -6.21
CA HIS A 38 12.21 -4.03 -6.92
C HIS A 38 12.87 -5.21 -6.25
N VAL A 39 12.07 -6.20 -5.90
CA VAL A 39 12.56 -7.46 -5.31
C VAL A 39 12.35 -8.56 -6.34
N ALA A 40 13.45 -9.06 -6.91
CA ALA A 40 13.44 -10.23 -7.77
C ALA A 40 13.42 -11.50 -6.91
N ALA A 41 12.59 -12.47 -7.27
CA ALA A 41 12.57 -13.75 -6.59
C ALA A 41 13.91 -14.48 -6.72
N LEU A 42 14.34 -15.12 -5.64
CA LEU A 42 15.51 -16.00 -5.66
C LEU A 42 15.31 -17.12 -6.69
N PRO A 43 16.32 -17.41 -7.50
CA PRO A 43 16.26 -18.53 -8.42
C PRO A 43 15.98 -19.83 -7.66
N THR A 44 14.96 -20.56 -8.09
CA THR A 44 14.58 -21.84 -7.47
C THR A 44 14.75 -22.98 -8.46
N VAL A 45 15.28 -24.11 -7.96
CA VAL A 45 15.38 -25.34 -8.72
C VAL A 45 14.20 -26.23 -8.36
N PRO A 46 13.46 -26.77 -9.35
CA PRO A 46 12.41 -27.74 -9.07
C PRO A 46 12.99 -29.00 -8.41
N VAL A 47 12.52 -29.32 -7.21
CA VAL A 47 12.96 -30.52 -6.46
C VAL A 47 12.41 -31.77 -7.16
N GLY A 48 13.26 -32.68 -7.64
CA GLY A 48 12.80 -33.99 -8.13
C GLY A 48 13.56 -34.65 -9.29
N LEU A 49 14.63 -34.04 -9.78
CA LEU A 49 15.39 -34.58 -10.91
C LEU A 49 16.75 -35.11 -10.45
N GLY A 50 16.88 -36.31 -9.94
CA GLY A 50 18.09 -37.06 -9.56
C GLY A 50 19.50 -36.52 -9.96
N GLU A 51 20.55 -37.28 -9.87
CA GLU A 51 21.96 -36.82 -10.06
C GLU A 51 22.30 -36.18 -11.42
N ALA A 52 21.43 -36.29 -12.44
CA ALA A 52 21.57 -35.58 -13.72
C ALA A 52 21.21 -34.10 -13.63
N SER A 53 20.70 -33.61 -12.48
CA SER A 53 20.15 -32.29 -12.30
C SER A 53 21.20 -31.17 -12.20
N ALA A 54 22.40 -31.44 -11.71
CA ALA A 54 23.35 -30.39 -11.34
C ALA A 54 23.78 -29.47 -12.52
N TYR A 55 23.85 -30.00 -13.76
CA TYR A 55 24.15 -29.18 -14.95
C TYR A 55 22.93 -28.45 -15.46
N ILE A 56 21.75 -29.08 -15.45
CA ILE A 56 20.48 -28.50 -15.84
C ILE A 56 20.11 -27.38 -14.83
N ASP A 57 20.39 -27.62 -13.56
CA ASP A 57 20.15 -26.68 -12.48
C ASP A 57 20.97 -25.38 -12.65
N ALA A 58 22.25 -25.50 -13.03
CA ALA A 58 23.12 -24.34 -13.27
C ALA A 58 22.67 -23.51 -14.48
N GLU A 59 22.20 -24.16 -15.54
CA GLU A 59 21.69 -23.48 -16.74
C GLU A 59 20.36 -22.76 -16.45
N ILE A 60 19.45 -23.41 -15.74
CA ILE A 60 18.16 -22.83 -15.31
C ILE A 60 18.39 -21.61 -14.39
N ILE A 61 19.26 -21.76 -13.39
CA ILE A 61 19.63 -20.66 -12.47
C ILE A 61 20.26 -19.51 -13.27
N GLY A 62 21.14 -19.80 -14.20
CA GLY A 62 21.76 -18.81 -15.07
C GLY A 62 20.74 -18.05 -15.90
N ALA A 63 19.81 -18.75 -16.54
CA ALA A 63 18.73 -18.14 -17.33
C ALA A 63 17.79 -17.29 -16.46
N GLN A 64 17.43 -17.75 -15.25
CA GLN A 64 16.60 -16.98 -14.31
C GLN A 64 17.31 -15.70 -13.87
N ARG A 65 18.61 -15.75 -13.56
CA ARG A 65 19.38 -14.56 -13.20
C ARG A 65 19.47 -13.53 -14.33
N GLU A 66 19.67 -13.97 -15.56
CA GLU A 66 19.67 -13.07 -16.71
C GLU A 66 18.27 -12.47 -16.95
N ALA A 67 17.21 -13.24 -16.78
CA ALA A 67 15.84 -12.73 -16.84
C ALA A 67 15.58 -11.68 -15.73
N ASN A 68 16.01 -11.96 -14.49
CA ASN A 68 15.90 -11.02 -13.37
C ASN A 68 16.64 -9.71 -13.66
N LYS A 69 17.88 -9.77 -14.17
CA LYS A 69 18.64 -8.58 -14.57
C LYS A 69 17.91 -7.74 -15.62
N ALA A 70 17.34 -8.40 -16.64
CA ALA A 70 16.59 -7.73 -17.67
C ALA A 70 15.33 -7.04 -17.11
N ILE A 71 14.65 -7.65 -16.16
CA ILE A 71 13.50 -7.06 -15.43
C ILE A 71 13.97 -5.87 -14.60
N GLN A 72 15.02 -6.03 -13.81
CA GLN A 72 15.60 -4.97 -12.97
C GLN A 72 15.96 -3.74 -13.79
N GLU A 73 16.55 -3.92 -14.96
CA GLU A 73 16.89 -2.80 -15.85
C GLU A 73 15.62 -2.10 -16.37
N ARG A 74 14.61 -2.85 -16.84
CA ARG A 74 13.34 -2.26 -17.30
C ARG A 74 12.63 -1.47 -16.22
N VAL A 75 12.55 -2.00 -14.98
CA VAL A 75 11.89 -1.27 -13.87
C VAL A 75 12.68 -0.05 -13.44
N ARG A 76 14.02 -0.12 -13.47
CA ARG A 76 14.90 1.02 -13.20
C ARG A 76 14.69 2.13 -14.24
N GLU A 77 14.71 1.78 -15.53
CA GLU A 77 14.47 2.73 -16.62
C GLU A 77 13.05 3.34 -16.53
N ALA A 78 12.03 2.53 -16.21
CA ALA A 78 10.67 3.00 -16.02
C ALA A 78 10.56 3.98 -14.85
N PHE A 79 11.27 3.71 -13.75
CA PHE A 79 11.35 4.60 -12.58
C PHE A 79 11.99 5.94 -12.98
N GLU A 80 13.17 5.94 -13.60
CA GLU A 80 13.87 7.16 -13.97
C GLU A 80 13.10 7.99 -15.03
N ARG A 81 12.42 7.33 -15.96
CA ARG A 81 11.61 7.99 -16.99
C ARG A 81 10.33 8.61 -16.42
N SER A 82 9.76 8.03 -15.37
CA SER A 82 8.46 8.41 -14.83
C SER A 82 8.54 9.29 -13.58
N ARG A 83 9.67 9.33 -12.92
CA ARG A 83 9.95 10.21 -11.79
C ARG A 83 10.22 11.63 -12.30
N ASP A 84 9.71 12.64 -11.60
CA ASP A 84 10.11 14.03 -11.83
C ASP A 84 11.62 14.18 -11.51
N PRO A 85 12.44 14.66 -12.45
CA PRO A 85 13.87 14.85 -12.21
C PRO A 85 14.21 15.78 -11.04
N ALA A 86 13.29 16.67 -10.65
CA ALA A 86 13.46 17.55 -9.49
C ALA A 86 13.25 16.83 -8.15
N VAL A 87 12.64 15.65 -8.16
CA VAL A 87 12.43 14.83 -6.96
C VAL A 87 13.68 13.98 -6.70
N PRO A 88 14.34 14.10 -5.54
CA PRO A 88 15.42 13.19 -5.18
C PRO A 88 14.93 11.74 -5.20
N GLY A 89 15.68 10.83 -5.82
CA GLY A 89 15.26 9.44 -5.85
C GLY A 89 16.39 8.49 -6.22
N ARG A 90 16.22 7.24 -5.82
CA ARG A 90 17.12 6.12 -6.11
C ARG A 90 16.36 4.82 -6.20
N THR A 91 16.98 3.79 -6.76
CA THR A 91 16.40 2.44 -6.84
C THR A 91 17.17 1.46 -5.97
N LEU A 92 16.43 0.56 -5.32
CA LEU A 92 16.92 -0.63 -4.65
C LEU A 92 16.49 -1.85 -5.47
N LEU A 93 17.47 -2.56 -6.01
CA LEU A 93 17.27 -3.78 -6.79
C LEU A 93 17.79 -4.95 -5.95
N ILE A 94 16.90 -5.77 -5.43
CA ILE A 94 17.19 -6.81 -4.45
C ILE A 94 16.80 -8.17 -5.03
N GLU A 95 17.58 -9.19 -4.72
CA GLU A 95 17.25 -10.61 -4.98
C GLU A 95 17.01 -11.27 -3.64
N ASP A 96 15.74 -11.52 -3.27
CA ASP A 96 15.37 -12.08 -1.95
C ASP A 96 13.92 -12.60 -1.94
N VAL A 97 13.45 -13.01 -0.76
CA VAL A 97 12.04 -13.30 -0.51
C VAL A 97 11.25 -12.01 -0.56
N TYR A 98 10.34 -11.93 -1.51
CA TYR A 98 9.69 -10.70 -1.91
C TYR A 98 9.06 -9.91 -0.75
N GLY A 99 8.17 -10.54 0.02
CA GLY A 99 7.45 -9.86 1.10
C GLY A 99 8.35 -9.42 2.24
N THR A 100 9.28 -10.29 2.63
CA THR A 100 10.22 -10.01 3.72
C THR A 100 11.14 -8.84 3.39
N ALA A 101 11.78 -8.85 2.21
CA ALA A 101 12.67 -7.77 1.79
C ALA A 101 11.95 -6.42 1.65
N LEU A 102 10.73 -6.45 1.11
CA LEU A 102 9.91 -5.24 0.96
C LEU A 102 9.48 -4.70 2.33
N ALA A 103 9.04 -5.57 3.26
CA ALA A 103 8.67 -5.18 4.61
C ALA A 103 9.87 -4.64 5.41
N GLU A 104 11.05 -5.22 5.24
CA GLU A 104 12.28 -4.72 5.88
C GLU A 104 12.66 -3.33 5.38
N ALA A 105 12.63 -3.11 4.06
CA ALA A 105 12.88 -1.80 3.49
C ALA A 105 11.84 -0.76 3.95
N ALA A 106 10.58 -1.15 4.12
CA ALA A 106 9.50 -0.30 4.57
C ALA A 106 9.70 0.26 5.99
N ARG A 107 10.44 -0.44 6.85
CA ARG A 107 10.69 -0.01 8.26
C ARG A 107 11.46 1.31 8.38
N THR A 108 12.11 1.75 7.33
CA THR A 108 12.89 3.00 7.30
C THR A 108 12.25 4.06 6.42
N ALA A 109 11.04 3.83 5.92
CA ALA A 109 10.27 4.79 5.14
C ALA A 109 9.12 5.37 5.97
N ASP A 110 8.77 6.63 5.71
CA ASP A 110 7.63 7.28 6.34
C ASP A 110 6.30 6.89 5.68
N LEU A 111 6.34 6.48 4.42
CA LEU A 111 5.22 5.97 3.65
C LEU A 111 5.70 4.90 2.68
N THR A 112 5.02 3.77 2.62
CA THR A 112 5.25 2.74 1.61
C THR A 112 4.12 2.71 0.61
N ILE A 113 4.44 2.76 -0.69
CA ILE A 113 3.46 2.68 -1.79
C ILE A 113 3.57 1.31 -2.45
N LEU A 114 2.46 0.59 -2.48
CA LEU A 114 2.33 -0.72 -3.13
C LEU A 114 1.37 -0.65 -4.32
N GLY A 115 1.53 -1.55 -5.26
CA GLY A 115 0.51 -1.90 -6.23
C GLY A 115 -0.62 -2.73 -5.61
N PRO A 116 -1.67 -3.05 -6.38
CA PRO A 116 -2.75 -3.91 -5.91
C PRO A 116 -2.24 -5.32 -5.59
N ALA A 117 -2.94 -6.02 -4.69
CA ALA A 117 -2.58 -7.38 -4.29
C ALA A 117 -2.61 -8.39 -5.46
N HIS A 118 -3.42 -8.11 -6.46
CA HIS A 118 -3.55 -8.92 -7.68
C HIS A 118 -3.51 -8.01 -8.90
N ALA A 119 -2.44 -8.10 -9.71
CA ALA A 119 -2.39 -7.46 -11.03
C ALA A 119 -2.77 -8.49 -12.11
N GLU A 120 -3.44 -8.04 -13.17
CA GLU A 120 -3.72 -8.91 -14.32
C GLU A 120 -2.40 -9.40 -14.94
N GLY A 121 -2.22 -10.72 -15.03
CA GLY A 121 -1.04 -11.35 -15.63
C GLY A 121 0.08 -11.72 -14.65
N GLU A 122 -0.07 -11.49 -13.35
CA GLU A 122 0.91 -11.96 -12.36
C GLU A 122 0.89 -13.48 -12.18
N SER A 123 2.09 -14.04 -11.97
CA SER A 123 2.26 -15.45 -11.65
C SER A 123 1.60 -15.78 -10.31
N LEU A 124 0.70 -16.75 -10.31
CA LEU A 124 0.11 -17.32 -9.09
C LEU A 124 1.16 -17.92 -8.13
N LEU A 125 2.41 -18.10 -8.62
CA LEU A 125 3.52 -18.65 -7.83
C LEU A 125 4.18 -17.63 -6.89
N ASN A 126 3.88 -16.34 -7.05
CA ASN A 126 4.46 -15.28 -6.22
C ASN A 126 3.49 -14.10 -6.11
N PRO A 127 2.33 -14.29 -5.45
CA PRO A 127 1.40 -13.17 -5.26
C PRO A 127 2.08 -12.10 -4.41
N PRO A 128 1.89 -10.81 -4.73
CA PRO A 128 2.44 -9.75 -3.92
C PRO A 128 1.88 -9.83 -2.51
N PRO A 129 2.72 -9.96 -1.49
CA PRO A 129 2.29 -10.13 -0.12
C PRO A 129 1.94 -8.79 0.51
N ALA A 130 0.93 -8.10 -0.02
CA ALA A 130 0.44 -6.87 0.60
C ALA A 130 0.14 -7.10 2.10
N ASP A 131 -0.40 -8.26 2.43
CA ASP A 131 -0.70 -8.67 3.80
C ASP A 131 0.54 -8.73 4.70
N GLU A 132 1.64 -9.30 4.22
CA GLU A 132 2.88 -9.40 4.97
C GLU A 132 3.48 -8.01 5.20
N VAL A 133 3.52 -7.19 4.17
CA VAL A 133 4.03 -5.82 4.26
C VAL A 133 3.16 -4.98 5.18
N LEU A 134 1.83 -5.05 5.10
CA LEU A 134 0.91 -4.33 5.98
C LEU A 134 1.16 -4.59 7.46
N VAL A 135 1.50 -5.83 7.82
CA VAL A 135 1.73 -6.23 9.22
C VAL A 135 3.16 -5.90 9.68
N GLN A 136 4.15 -5.96 8.77
CA GLN A 136 5.58 -5.93 9.14
C GLN A 136 6.29 -4.62 8.80
N ALA A 137 5.68 -3.74 8.01
CA ALA A 137 6.30 -2.48 7.56
C ALA A 137 6.60 -1.50 8.70
N GLY A 138 5.82 -1.54 9.80
CA GLY A 138 5.99 -0.61 10.93
C GLY A 138 5.54 0.84 10.68
N GLY A 139 5.16 1.18 9.45
CA GLY A 139 4.64 2.47 9.01
C GLY A 139 3.41 2.32 8.11
N PRO A 140 2.82 3.45 7.65
CA PRO A 140 1.66 3.42 6.77
C PRO A 140 1.97 2.84 5.40
N VAL A 141 1.01 2.09 4.88
CA VAL A 141 1.08 1.50 3.54
C VAL A 141 -0.07 2.03 2.69
N LEU A 142 0.27 2.69 1.59
CA LEU A 142 -0.66 3.20 0.59
C LEU A 142 -0.72 2.22 -0.58
N VAL A 143 -1.84 1.54 -0.73
CA VAL A 143 -2.09 0.65 -1.87
C VAL A 143 -2.77 1.45 -2.98
N LEU A 144 -2.16 1.48 -4.16
CA LEU A 144 -2.71 2.16 -5.33
C LEU A 144 -3.37 1.15 -6.27
N PRO A 145 -4.63 1.39 -6.69
CA PRO A 145 -5.27 0.58 -7.73
C PRO A 145 -4.57 0.79 -9.09
N PRO A 146 -4.82 -0.10 -10.07
CA PRO A 146 -4.37 0.14 -11.44
C PRO A 146 -4.94 1.45 -11.99
N GLY A 147 -4.10 2.23 -12.68
CA GLY A 147 -4.51 3.48 -13.33
C GLY A 147 -4.04 4.75 -12.61
N PRO A 148 -4.48 5.92 -13.10
CA PRO A 148 -4.07 7.18 -12.52
C PRO A 148 -4.71 7.39 -11.14
N ALA A 149 -3.89 7.75 -10.15
CA ALA A 149 -4.34 8.12 -8.81
C ALA A 149 -4.21 9.64 -8.61
N SER A 150 -5.25 10.26 -8.07
CA SER A 150 -5.22 11.69 -7.68
C SER A 150 -4.62 11.81 -6.28
N LEU A 151 -3.35 12.21 -6.22
CA LEU A 151 -2.64 12.41 -4.96
C LEU A 151 -1.90 13.77 -4.98
N PRO A 152 -1.97 14.57 -3.92
CA PRO A 152 -2.76 14.33 -2.69
C PRO A 152 -4.26 14.32 -2.97
N PRO A 153 -5.05 13.69 -2.07
CA PRO A 153 -6.49 13.51 -2.29
C PRO A 153 -7.25 14.85 -2.23
N GLY A 154 -8.30 14.97 -3.02
CA GLY A 154 -9.28 16.06 -2.88
C GLY A 154 -10.28 15.78 -1.78
N ARG A 155 -10.77 14.52 -1.68
CA ARG A 155 -11.68 14.05 -0.62
C ARG A 155 -11.18 12.74 -0.05
N ALA A 156 -11.05 12.66 1.28
CA ALA A 156 -10.65 11.46 1.99
C ALA A 156 -11.78 10.96 2.90
N VAL A 157 -11.96 9.65 2.95
CA VAL A 157 -12.83 8.96 3.92
C VAL A 157 -11.96 8.17 4.88
N ILE A 158 -12.21 8.30 6.18
CA ILE A 158 -11.53 7.56 7.23
C ILE A 158 -12.53 6.57 7.84
N GLY A 159 -12.30 5.28 7.66
CA GLY A 159 -13.06 4.23 8.34
C GLY A 159 -12.68 4.16 9.82
N TRP A 160 -13.61 4.55 10.69
CA TRP A 160 -13.38 4.64 12.13
C TRP A 160 -14.21 3.64 12.93
N ASN A 161 -13.56 2.83 13.74
CA ASN A 161 -14.18 1.86 14.65
C ASN A 161 -13.64 1.95 16.08
N GLY A 162 -12.95 3.05 16.42
CA GLY A 162 -12.36 3.25 17.74
C GLY A 162 -11.15 2.36 18.06
N SER A 163 -10.71 1.50 17.15
CA SER A 163 -9.58 0.62 17.37
C SER A 163 -8.23 1.35 17.37
N ARG A 164 -7.23 0.69 17.96
CA ARG A 164 -5.84 1.17 17.92
C ARG A 164 -5.33 1.35 16.50
N GLN A 165 -5.67 0.43 15.61
CA GLN A 165 -5.27 0.44 14.21
C GLN A 165 -5.92 1.60 13.44
N ALA A 166 -7.23 1.86 13.65
CA ALA A 166 -7.89 3.04 13.08
C ALA A 166 -7.25 4.34 13.58
N ALA A 167 -6.94 4.42 14.88
CA ALA A 167 -6.26 5.58 15.46
C ALA A 167 -4.82 5.74 14.92
N ARG A 168 -4.13 4.65 14.61
CA ARG A 168 -2.82 4.66 13.99
C ARG A 168 -2.92 5.15 12.55
N ALA A 169 -3.81 4.54 11.74
CA ALA A 169 -4.03 4.92 10.35
C ALA A 169 -4.38 6.42 10.20
N LEU A 170 -5.28 6.93 11.06
CA LEU A 170 -5.65 8.33 11.07
C LEU A 170 -4.44 9.25 11.32
N LYS A 171 -3.56 8.91 12.27
CA LYS A 171 -2.35 9.71 12.57
C LYS A 171 -1.33 9.63 11.43
N ASP A 172 -1.13 8.46 10.87
CA ASP A 172 -0.19 8.23 9.79
C ASP A 172 -0.64 8.92 8.49
N ALA A 173 -1.96 9.08 8.28
CA ALA A 173 -2.52 9.78 7.14
C ALA A 173 -2.51 11.32 7.26
N LEU A 174 -2.18 11.90 8.43
CA LEU A 174 -2.25 13.35 8.66
C LEU A 174 -1.62 14.20 7.54
N PRO A 175 -0.44 13.87 6.98
CA PRO A 175 0.13 14.66 5.89
C PRO A 175 -0.75 14.70 4.65
N LEU A 176 -1.40 13.59 4.29
CA LEU A 176 -2.33 13.51 3.16
C LEU A 176 -3.64 14.22 3.48
N LEU A 177 -4.18 14.03 4.69
CA LEU A 177 -5.42 14.63 5.15
C LEU A 177 -5.33 16.16 5.24
N ALA A 178 -4.18 16.69 5.65
CA ALA A 178 -3.93 18.14 5.68
C ALA A 178 -3.89 18.77 4.27
N ALA A 179 -3.62 17.98 3.24
CA ALA A 179 -3.67 18.42 1.85
C ALA A 179 -5.06 18.24 1.20
N ALA A 180 -5.96 17.49 1.84
CA ALA A 180 -7.31 17.23 1.33
C ALA A 180 -8.22 18.46 1.51
N ARG A 181 -9.15 18.63 0.58
CA ARG A 181 -10.17 19.70 0.67
C ARG A 181 -11.30 19.34 1.63
N GLU A 182 -11.58 18.04 1.73
CA GLU A 182 -12.66 17.50 2.54
C GLU A 182 -12.25 16.15 3.14
N VAL A 183 -12.55 15.99 4.43
CA VAL A 183 -12.30 14.72 5.14
C VAL A 183 -13.58 14.29 5.84
N VAL A 184 -13.96 13.03 5.67
CA VAL A 184 -15.11 12.42 6.35
C VAL A 184 -14.59 11.33 7.28
N VAL A 185 -14.93 11.41 8.56
CA VAL A 185 -14.72 10.31 9.50
C VAL A 185 -16.00 9.50 9.52
N LEU A 186 -15.94 8.28 9.02
CA LEU A 186 -17.07 7.37 8.83
C LEU A 186 -17.03 6.22 9.84
N THR A 187 -18.12 6.02 10.57
CA THR A 187 -18.35 4.78 11.31
C THR A 187 -19.50 3.97 10.73
N LEU A 188 -19.38 2.66 10.77
CA LEU A 188 -20.45 1.71 10.46
C LEU A 188 -20.96 1.13 11.77
N GLY A 189 -22.28 1.19 11.97
CA GLY A 189 -22.91 0.88 13.27
C GLY A 189 -22.95 2.09 14.22
N GLU A 190 -23.20 1.80 15.48
CA GLU A 190 -23.32 2.83 16.51
C GLU A 190 -21.96 3.10 17.20
N ASP A 191 -21.55 4.36 17.28
CA ASP A 191 -20.45 4.78 18.14
C ASP A 191 -20.96 5.11 19.55
N MET A 192 -21.10 4.09 20.38
CA MET A 192 -21.54 4.23 21.76
C MET A 192 -20.57 5.00 22.67
N SER A 193 -19.34 5.24 22.21
CA SER A 193 -18.26 5.85 23.01
C SER A 193 -18.05 7.34 22.74
N GLY A 194 -18.64 7.90 21.68
CA GLY A 194 -18.34 9.25 21.19
C GLY A 194 -16.91 9.40 20.71
N SER A 195 -16.28 8.29 20.31
CA SER A 195 -14.89 8.28 19.88
C SER A 195 -14.69 8.91 18.50
N ILE A 196 -15.72 8.88 17.66
CA ILE A 196 -15.68 9.47 16.32
C ILE A 196 -15.57 11.02 16.39
N GLU A 197 -16.31 11.67 17.30
CA GLU A 197 -16.19 13.11 17.54
C GLU A 197 -14.84 13.47 18.13
N ALA A 198 -14.27 12.59 18.97
CA ALA A 198 -12.92 12.78 19.49
C ALA A 198 -11.87 12.71 18.37
N ALA A 199 -12.03 11.79 17.41
CA ALA A 199 -11.19 11.70 16.22
C ALA A 199 -11.30 12.97 15.36
N ALA A 200 -12.52 13.46 15.09
CA ALA A 200 -12.74 14.71 14.34
C ALA A 200 -12.15 15.93 15.07
N ARG A 201 -12.30 16.02 16.40
CA ARG A 201 -11.65 17.09 17.18
C ARG A 201 -10.13 17.03 17.13
N MET A 202 -9.54 15.82 17.11
CA MET A 202 -8.10 15.65 16.96
C MET A 202 -7.64 16.15 15.59
N LEU A 203 -8.33 15.79 14.51
CA LEU A 203 -8.06 16.30 13.17
C LEU A 203 -8.14 17.84 13.12
N GLY A 204 -9.14 18.45 13.76
CA GLY A 204 -9.26 19.91 13.85
C GLY A 204 -8.06 20.60 14.52
N ARG A 205 -7.39 19.94 15.50
CA ARG A 205 -6.16 20.46 16.11
C ARG A 205 -4.95 20.40 15.16
N HIS A 206 -5.03 19.59 14.12
CA HIS A 206 -4.06 19.53 13.01
C HIS A 206 -4.50 20.33 11.78
N GLU A 207 -5.47 21.25 11.96
CA GLU A 207 -6.01 22.11 10.91
C GLU A 207 -6.74 21.36 9.78
N VAL A 208 -7.08 20.08 10.02
CA VAL A 208 -7.85 19.24 9.09
C VAL A 208 -9.34 19.40 9.40
N ARG A 209 -10.10 19.94 8.46
CA ARG A 209 -11.56 20.05 8.57
C ARG A 209 -12.19 18.70 8.27
N ALA A 210 -12.79 18.08 9.28
CA ALA A 210 -13.42 16.79 9.15
C ALA A 210 -14.90 16.84 9.50
N HIS A 211 -15.72 16.14 8.73
CA HIS A 211 -17.12 15.86 9.04
C HIS A 211 -17.24 14.45 9.61
N VAL A 212 -18.20 14.27 10.50
CA VAL A 212 -18.51 12.97 11.09
C VAL A 212 -19.74 12.41 10.37
N GLU A 213 -19.69 11.16 9.98
CA GLU A 213 -20.78 10.43 9.37
C GLU A 213 -20.93 9.04 9.99
N SER A 214 -22.17 8.66 10.32
CA SER A 214 -22.51 7.34 10.82
C SER A 214 -23.51 6.67 9.87
N ARG A 215 -23.25 5.42 9.51
CA ARG A 215 -24.12 4.61 8.66
C ARG A 215 -24.45 3.31 9.38
N PRO A 216 -25.68 2.76 9.22
CA PRO A 216 -25.97 1.43 9.72
C PRO A 216 -25.00 0.40 9.13
N GLU A 217 -24.52 -0.53 9.95
CA GLU A 217 -23.71 -1.64 9.44
C GLU A 217 -24.59 -2.61 8.66
N GLN A 218 -24.22 -2.88 7.41
CA GLN A 218 -24.97 -3.74 6.50
C GLN A 218 -24.02 -4.61 5.67
N GLY A 219 -23.96 -5.88 5.97
CA GLY A 219 -23.14 -6.84 5.23
C GLY A 219 -21.63 -6.75 5.54
N PRO A 220 -20.75 -7.16 4.60
CA PRO A 220 -19.30 -7.16 4.78
C PRO A 220 -18.76 -5.73 4.93
N THR A 221 -18.07 -5.48 6.03
CA THR A 221 -17.61 -4.13 6.43
C THR A 221 -16.70 -3.47 5.38
N GLY A 222 -15.78 -4.23 4.78
CA GLY A 222 -14.85 -3.69 3.76
C GLY A 222 -15.56 -3.23 2.50
N ARG A 223 -16.50 -4.03 2.00
CA ARG A 223 -17.33 -3.67 0.84
C ARG A 223 -18.21 -2.47 1.10
N GLN A 224 -18.77 -2.39 2.31
CA GLN A 224 -19.60 -1.24 2.68
C GLN A 224 -18.76 0.04 2.78
N LEU A 225 -17.55 -0.01 3.35
CA LEU A 225 -16.62 1.13 3.37
C LEU A 225 -16.28 1.61 1.96
N LEU A 226 -15.99 0.68 1.04
CA LEU A 226 -15.71 1.00 -0.36
C LEU A 226 -16.93 1.61 -1.06
N ALA A 227 -18.13 1.08 -0.83
CA ALA A 227 -19.35 1.59 -1.40
C ALA A 227 -19.68 3.02 -0.93
N VAL A 228 -19.57 3.28 0.40
CA VAL A 228 -19.78 4.63 0.96
C VAL A 228 -18.69 5.60 0.50
N ALA A 229 -17.43 5.17 0.43
CA ALA A 229 -16.35 6.01 -0.12
C ALA A 229 -16.63 6.41 -1.59
N ALA A 230 -17.14 5.48 -2.40
CA ALA A 230 -17.53 5.76 -3.78
C ALA A 230 -18.75 6.69 -3.86
N GLU A 231 -19.78 6.49 -3.03
CA GLU A 231 -20.98 7.36 -2.92
C GLU A 231 -20.56 8.79 -2.59
N LEU A 232 -19.64 8.95 -1.64
CA LEU A 232 -19.12 10.25 -1.24
C LEU A 232 -18.14 10.86 -2.26
N GLY A 233 -17.76 10.14 -3.30
CA GLY A 233 -16.78 10.58 -4.30
C GLY A 233 -15.39 10.75 -3.70
N ALA A 234 -15.01 9.87 -2.78
CA ALA A 234 -13.69 9.88 -2.18
C ALA A 234 -12.62 9.40 -3.17
N ASP A 235 -11.47 10.01 -3.11
CA ASP A 235 -10.27 9.62 -3.86
C ASP A 235 -9.13 9.09 -2.94
N LEU A 236 -9.42 8.96 -1.65
CA LEU A 236 -8.62 8.22 -0.67
C LEU A 236 -9.51 7.59 0.40
N LEU A 237 -9.29 6.32 0.69
CA LEU A 237 -9.81 5.65 1.88
C LEU A 237 -8.68 5.42 2.88
N VAL A 238 -8.89 5.74 4.16
CA VAL A 238 -7.94 5.50 5.26
C VAL A 238 -8.56 4.51 6.22
N VAL A 239 -7.90 3.40 6.49
CA VAL A 239 -8.42 2.33 7.37
C VAL A 239 -7.32 1.71 8.23
N GLY A 240 -7.69 1.25 9.42
CA GLY A 240 -6.84 0.38 10.21
C GLY A 240 -6.82 -1.04 9.64
N ALA A 241 -5.64 -1.62 9.49
CA ALA A 241 -5.50 -3.01 9.08
C ALA A 241 -5.61 -3.95 10.29
N TYR A 242 -6.28 -5.09 10.11
CA TYR A 242 -6.32 -6.20 11.08
C TYR A 242 -6.72 -5.81 12.53
N SER A 243 -7.74 -4.96 12.69
CA SER A 243 -8.18 -4.42 13.99
C SER A 243 -8.79 -5.45 14.95
N HIS A 244 -9.25 -6.57 14.45
CA HIS A 244 -9.78 -7.64 15.30
C HIS A 244 -8.71 -8.68 15.60
N SER A 245 -8.26 -8.69 16.86
CA SER A 245 -7.39 -9.73 17.41
C SER A 245 -8.15 -11.07 17.49
N ARG A 246 -8.24 -11.80 16.40
CA ARG A 246 -8.50 -13.24 16.50
C ARG A 246 -7.19 -13.96 16.25
N LEU A 247 -6.59 -14.39 17.36
CA LEU A 247 -5.66 -15.50 17.53
C LEU A 247 -4.95 -15.98 16.24
N ARG A 248 -3.69 -15.76 16.21
CA ARG A 248 -2.53 -16.35 15.56
C ARG A 248 -2.67 -17.57 14.62
N GLU A 249 -3.88 -18.00 14.28
CA GLU A 249 -4.12 -19.15 13.42
C GLU A 249 -5.16 -18.80 12.35
N ALA A 250 -4.67 -18.53 11.13
CA ALA A 250 -5.34 -18.74 9.84
C ALA A 250 -6.56 -17.90 9.44
N VAL A 251 -6.83 -16.69 9.97
CA VAL A 251 -7.83 -15.81 9.29
C VAL A 251 -7.33 -14.37 9.28
N PHE A 252 -6.74 -13.95 8.18
CA PHE A 252 -6.56 -12.54 7.84
C PHE A 252 -7.93 -11.85 7.89
N GLY A 253 -8.06 -10.71 8.58
CA GLY A 253 -9.34 -10.07 8.84
C GLY A 253 -10.12 -9.77 7.54
N GLY A 254 -11.36 -10.22 7.46
CA GLY A 254 -12.19 -10.12 6.25
C GLY A 254 -12.24 -8.72 5.64
N THR A 255 -12.36 -7.68 6.48
CA THR A 255 -12.39 -6.27 6.03
C THR A 255 -11.15 -5.85 5.24
N THR A 256 -9.94 -6.18 5.71
CA THR A 256 -8.69 -5.82 5.01
C THR A 256 -8.59 -6.55 3.69
N GLN A 257 -8.93 -7.85 3.65
CA GLN A 257 -8.92 -8.67 2.44
C GLN A 257 -9.95 -8.19 1.41
N GLU A 258 -11.16 -7.86 1.84
CA GLU A 258 -12.20 -7.30 0.97
C GLU A 258 -11.72 -6.00 0.31
N ILE A 259 -11.12 -5.11 1.09
CA ILE A 259 -10.60 -3.83 0.58
C ILE A 259 -9.44 -4.06 -0.40
N LEU A 260 -8.47 -4.92 -0.05
CA LEU A 260 -7.33 -5.22 -0.93
C LEU A 260 -7.76 -5.84 -2.26
N ALA A 261 -8.81 -6.67 -2.25
CA ALA A 261 -9.31 -7.34 -3.44
C ALA A 261 -10.18 -6.44 -4.34
N GLU A 262 -10.92 -5.49 -3.76
CA GLU A 262 -12.01 -4.80 -4.48
C GLU A 262 -11.80 -3.27 -4.60
N ALA A 263 -10.78 -2.68 -3.95
CA ALA A 263 -10.58 -1.25 -3.97
C ALA A 263 -10.25 -0.72 -5.38
N LYS A 264 -10.99 0.31 -5.79
CA LYS A 264 -10.78 1.05 -7.05
C LYS A 264 -10.25 2.47 -6.83
N LEU A 265 -9.96 2.82 -5.59
CA LEU A 265 -9.37 4.08 -5.17
C LEU A 265 -8.14 3.79 -4.29
N PRO A 266 -7.22 4.76 -4.14
CA PRO A 266 -6.12 4.67 -3.19
C PRO A 266 -6.61 4.34 -1.78
N VAL A 267 -5.94 3.39 -1.10
CA VAL A 267 -6.25 3.03 0.28
C VAL A 267 -5.00 3.09 1.13
N LEU A 268 -5.04 3.92 2.18
CA LEU A 268 -3.98 3.96 3.18
C LEU A 268 -4.36 3.07 4.37
N PHE A 269 -3.49 2.14 4.66
CA PHE A 269 -3.59 1.24 5.80
C PHE A 269 -2.60 1.64 6.90
N GLY A 270 -3.08 1.64 8.17
CA GLY A 270 -2.26 1.73 9.37
C GLY A 270 -2.41 0.47 10.24
N TYR A 271 -1.32 0.00 10.82
CA TYR A 271 -1.28 -1.20 11.66
C TYR A 271 -0.65 -0.92 13.05
#